data_db47b800fc549146f305173eed907dfe
#
_entry.id   db47b800fc549146f305173eed907dfe
#
_cell.length_a   1.000
_cell.length_b   1.000
_cell.length_c   1.000
_cell.angle_alpha   90.00
_cell.angle_beta   90.00
_cell.angle_gamma   90.00
#
_symmetry.space_group_name_H-M   'P 1'
#
loop_
_entity.id
_entity.type
_entity.pdbx_description
1 polymer ?
#
loop_
_entity_poly.entity_id
_entity_poly.type
_entity_poly.pdbx_seq_one_letter_code
_entity_poly.pdbx_strand_id
1 'polypeptide(L)'
;MHSHLGIKYPAAAATAVVARVGLVLLGASAPAEAQYRIRNLVSNQVHQAPNIDPLLANAWGLARGPTAPWWISDNDTGWSTIYDAAGKQQSLRVLIPTAGNGPASPTGVNGPGTPTGIVYNGSSTDFQVQGWSSVFIFATLDGTISAWSPGLNANQATLAVDNSAKKAMYTGLAITSNPSGNFLYAADNTNNAIDMFDGNFNLVKSFGDPNIPSNFSVFGIQDINGLVYVAYAIPNVGAGGFIDVFTEGGTFVKTLIQGQLLNQAWGMAAAPGNFGPLSNTLLVSNNSVNGTINAFDPTTGKFVGTIKDESGKVIVLNNLWGIAFGGGNSTNGAINELFVTVGQGIGAAELAGTFASIVFDDEGGPK
;
A
#
# COMPACT_ATOMS: atom_id res chain seq x y z
N MET A 1 67.68 7.26 79.27
CA MET A 1 68.73 6.72 78.39
C MET A 1 68.25 6.67 76.96
N HIS A 2 69.12 7.18 76.08
CA HIS A 2 69.05 7.18 74.63
C HIS A 2 68.16 8.21 73.95
N SER A 3 68.81 9.25 73.62
CA SER A 3 68.64 10.25 72.63
C SER A 3 68.51 9.69 71.18
N HIS A 4 67.65 10.25 70.36
CA HIS A 4 67.92 10.28 68.92
C HIS A 4 67.57 11.63 68.33
N LEU A 5 68.51 12.12 67.63
CA LEU A 5 68.54 13.42 66.86
C LEU A 5 67.52 13.47 65.80
N GLY A 6 66.86 14.60 65.72
CA GLY A 6 66.03 14.97 64.55
C GLY A 6 66.87 15.66 63.46
N ILE A 7 66.77 15.16 62.25
CA ILE A 7 67.33 15.85 61.06
C ILE A 7 66.14 16.51 60.35
N LYS A 8 66.21 17.86 60.25
CA LYS A 8 65.28 18.68 59.45
C LYS A 8 65.75 18.73 58.02
N TYR A 9 64.94 18.39 57.05
CA TYR A 9 65.15 18.68 55.64
C TYR A 9 64.31 19.86 55.21
N PRO A 10 64.76 20.76 54.32
CA PRO A 10 63.97 21.88 53.86
C PRO A 10 62.97 21.48 52.80
N ALA A 11 61.77 22.03 52.88
CA ALA A 11 60.73 21.84 51.93
C ALA A 11 61.05 22.59 50.62
N ALA A 12 61.16 21.85 49.52
CA ALA A 12 61.14 22.40 48.19
C ALA A 12 59.74 22.66 47.68
N ALA A 13 59.39 23.88 47.38
CA ALA A 13 58.18 24.30 46.78
C ALA A 13 58.07 23.82 45.32
N ALA A 14 57.28 22.85 44.98
CA ALA A 14 56.99 22.45 43.62
C ALA A 14 55.82 23.26 43.09
N THR A 15 56.13 24.16 42.12
CA THR A 15 55.11 24.90 41.41
C THR A 15 54.47 23.97 40.36
N ALA A 16 53.21 23.54 40.60
CA ALA A 16 52.46 22.74 39.67
C ALA A 16 51.89 23.64 38.55
N VAL A 17 52.42 23.51 37.33
CA VAL A 17 51.79 24.08 36.13
C VAL A 17 50.64 23.19 35.73
N VAL A 18 49.41 23.65 35.95
CA VAL A 18 48.21 22.99 35.45
C VAL A 18 48.01 23.37 33.97
N ALA A 19 48.43 22.51 33.05
CA ALA A 19 48.09 22.61 31.65
C ALA A 19 46.60 22.22 31.48
N ARG A 20 45.72 23.16 31.22
CA ARG A 20 44.34 22.90 30.79
C ARG A 20 44.41 22.41 29.35
N VAL A 21 44.31 21.12 29.13
CA VAL A 21 43.99 20.51 27.82
C VAL A 21 42.49 20.75 27.58
N GLY A 22 42.17 21.71 26.74
CA GLY A 22 40.83 21.92 26.24
C GLY A 22 40.45 20.75 25.32
N LEU A 23 39.67 19.83 25.79
CA LEU A 23 39.05 18.78 24.96
C LEU A 23 37.99 19.45 24.06
N VAL A 24 38.35 19.77 22.84
CA VAL A 24 37.38 20.14 21.81
C VAL A 24 36.65 18.85 21.44
N LEU A 25 35.50 18.62 22.04
CA LEU A 25 34.52 17.65 21.52
C LEU A 25 34.04 18.17 20.17
N LEU A 26 34.69 17.73 19.10
CA LEU A 26 34.09 17.74 17.78
C LEU A 26 32.85 16.81 17.89
N GLY A 27 31.69 17.41 18.10
CA GLY A 27 30.43 16.72 17.97
C GLY A 27 30.34 16.21 16.53
N ALA A 28 30.66 14.93 16.32
CA ALA A 28 30.23 14.25 15.11
C ALA A 28 28.68 14.31 15.12
N SER A 29 28.11 15.20 14.33
CA SER A 29 26.69 15.10 14.01
C SER A 29 26.50 13.71 13.46
N ALA A 30 25.68 12.90 14.15
CA ALA A 30 25.21 11.65 13.55
C ALA A 30 24.65 12.01 12.16
N PRO A 31 24.95 11.24 11.12
CA PRO A 31 24.32 11.46 9.84
C PRO A 31 22.82 11.53 10.08
N ALA A 32 22.15 12.56 9.57
CA ALA A 32 20.72 12.68 9.65
C ALA A 32 20.14 11.38 9.12
N GLU A 33 19.47 10.61 9.97
CA GLU A 33 18.79 9.41 9.50
C GLU A 33 17.77 9.85 8.46
N ALA A 34 17.79 9.17 7.35
CA ALA A 34 16.91 9.44 6.24
C ALA A 34 15.45 9.31 6.66
N GLN A 35 14.65 10.31 6.38
CA GLN A 35 13.39 10.56 7.06
C GLN A 35 12.28 10.63 6.06
N TYR A 36 11.18 9.92 6.37
CA TYR A 36 9.96 10.01 5.61
C TYR A 36 8.94 10.83 6.38
N ARG A 37 8.19 11.66 5.64
CA ARG A 37 7.11 12.45 6.21
C ARG A 37 5.78 12.01 5.61
N ILE A 38 4.82 11.70 6.48
CA ILE A 38 3.46 11.43 6.08
C ILE A 38 2.62 12.73 6.07
N ARG A 39 1.74 12.85 5.08
CA ARG A 39 0.76 13.92 4.95
C ARG A 39 -0.62 13.29 4.74
N ASN A 40 -1.52 13.45 5.70
CA ASN A 40 -2.91 13.11 5.48
C ASN A 40 -3.52 14.16 4.55
N LEU A 41 -4.11 13.71 3.46
CA LEU A 41 -4.66 14.57 2.40
C LEU A 41 -6.19 14.70 2.52
N VAL A 42 -6.86 13.57 2.72
CA VAL A 42 -8.31 13.46 2.87
C VAL A 42 -8.63 12.44 3.96
N SER A 43 -9.65 12.69 4.76
CA SER A 43 -10.20 11.70 5.68
C SER A 43 -11.73 11.87 5.78
N ASN A 44 -12.44 10.82 6.14
CA ASN A 44 -13.84 10.93 6.53
C ASN A 44 -14.01 11.30 8.01
N GLN A 45 -12.91 11.39 8.77
CA GLN A 45 -12.90 11.79 10.18
C GLN A 45 -12.47 13.25 10.33
N VAL A 46 -13.24 14.02 11.09
CA VAL A 46 -12.91 15.42 11.39
C VAL A 46 -11.55 15.53 12.08
N HIS A 47 -10.80 16.57 11.73
CA HIS A 47 -9.47 16.88 12.28
C HIS A 47 -8.35 15.87 11.96
N GLN A 48 -8.59 14.86 11.09
CA GLN A 48 -7.56 13.90 10.69
C GLN A 48 -6.82 14.33 9.40
N ALA A 49 -7.45 15.14 8.57
CA ALA A 49 -6.86 15.67 7.33
C ALA A 49 -7.42 17.07 7.02
N PRO A 50 -6.77 17.85 6.13
CA PRO A 50 -7.28 19.16 5.70
C PRO A 50 -8.60 19.05 4.93
N ASN A 51 -8.83 17.97 4.19
CA ASN A 51 -10.03 17.76 3.41
C ASN A 51 -10.87 16.63 4.04
N ILE A 52 -12.18 16.81 4.07
CA ILE A 52 -13.13 15.85 4.65
C ILE A 52 -14.05 15.33 3.55
N ASP A 53 -14.11 14.01 3.40
CA ASP A 53 -15.07 13.34 2.53
C ASP A 53 -15.74 12.15 3.27
N PRO A 54 -17.03 12.28 3.61
CA PRO A 54 -17.76 11.21 4.30
C PRO A 54 -17.84 9.88 3.53
N LEU A 55 -17.63 9.91 2.21
CA LEU A 55 -17.67 8.69 1.38
C LEU A 55 -16.38 7.89 1.44
N LEU A 56 -15.26 8.50 1.81
CA LEU A 56 -13.97 7.82 1.95
C LEU A 56 -13.96 6.93 3.20
N ALA A 57 -14.73 5.85 3.18
CA ALA A 57 -14.84 4.92 4.31
C ALA A 57 -14.21 3.58 3.96
N ASN A 58 -13.31 3.10 4.83
CA ASN A 58 -12.54 1.88 4.63
C ASN A 58 -11.88 1.84 3.24
N ALA A 59 -11.01 2.82 2.98
CA ALA A 59 -10.34 3.01 1.70
C ALA A 59 -9.34 1.88 1.42
N TRP A 60 -9.61 1.05 0.39
CA TRP A 60 -8.78 -0.11 0.03
C TRP A 60 -7.83 0.20 -1.14
N GLY A 61 -8.27 -0.09 -2.36
CA GLY A 61 -7.46 0.07 -3.55
C GLY A 61 -7.35 1.53 -3.98
N LEU A 62 -6.22 1.87 -4.60
CA LEU A 62 -6.04 3.14 -5.29
C LEU A 62 -5.38 2.90 -6.64
N ALA A 63 -5.84 3.65 -7.63
CA ALA A 63 -5.27 3.63 -8.98
C ALA A 63 -5.31 5.03 -9.60
N ARG A 64 -4.47 5.25 -10.58
CA ARG A 64 -4.45 6.46 -11.42
C ARG A 64 -4.11 6.12 -12.85
N GLY A 65 -4.61 6.90 -13.79
CA GLY A 65 -4.06 6.93 -15.14
C GLY A 65 -2.78 7.78 -15.20
N PRO A 66 -2.12 7.86 -16.36
CA PRO A 66 -0.88 8.63 -16.51
C PRO A 66 -1.00 10.10 -16.09
N THR A 67 -2.13 10.74 -16.41
CA THR A 67 -2.41 12.15 -16.07
C THR A 67 -3.70 12.33 -15.26
N ALA A 68 -4.36 11.24 -14.90
CA ALA A 68 -5.61 11.25 -14.13
C ALA A 68 -5.34 11.43 -12.63
N PRO A 69 -6.29 11.97 -11.88
CA PRO A 69 -6.26 11.97 -10.43
C PRO A 69 -6.34 10.54 -9.86
N TRP A 70 -6.17 10.42 -8.56
CA TRP A 70 -6.30 9.18 -7.82
C TRP A 70 -7.75 8.78 -7.67
N TRP A 71 -8.05 7.53 -8.03
CA TRP A 71 -9.31 6.86 -7.80
C TRP A 71 -9.15 5.88 -6.65
N ILE A 72 -10.09 5.89 -5.71
CA ILE A 72 -10.03 5.08 -4.49
C ILE A 72 -11.27 4.20 -4.41
N SER A 73 -11.09 2.94 -4.02
CA SER A 73 -12.17 2.01 -3.70
C SER A 73 -12.59 2.21 -2.24
N ASP A 74 -13.76 2.80 -2.03
CA ASP A 74 -14.33 3.05 -0.72
C ASP A 74 -15.21 1.86 -0.33
N ASN A 75 -14.62 0.88 0.35
CA ASN A 75 -15.21 -0.44 0.55
C ASN A 75 -16.55 -0.40 1.28
N ASP A 76 -16.67 0.40 2.34
CA ASP A 76 -17.86 0.42 3.19
C ASP A 76 -18.99 1.28 2.63
N THR A 77 -18.70 2.20 1.71
CA THR A 77 -19.72 3.03 1.07
C THR A 77 -20.10 2.58 -0.32
N GLY A 78 -19.25 1.75 -0.95
CA GLY A 78 -19.47 1.22 -2.30
C GLY A 78 -19.28 2.25 -3.41
N TRP A 79 -18.58 3.33 -3.11
CA TRP A 79 -18.20 4.34 -4.09
C TRP A 79 -16.74 4.19 -4.52
N SER A 80 -16.39 4.84 -5.61
CA SER A 80 -15.03 5.26 -5.89
C SER A 80 -15.00 6.78 -5.85
N THR A 81 -14.25 7.33 -4.90
CA THR A 81 -13.98 8.75 -4.77
C THR A 81 -12.69 9.12 -5.46
N ILE A 82 -12.55 10.41 -5.83
CA ILE A 82 -11.47 10.84 -6.72
C ILE A 82 -10.83 12.10 -6.17
N TYR A 83 -9.48 12.08 -6.04
CA TYR A 83 -8.70 13.18 -5.48
C TYR A 83 -7.46 13.48 -6.31
N ASP A 84 -7.07 14.74 -6.39
CA ASP A 84 -5.74 15.09 -6.88
C ASP A 84 -4.65 14.81 -5.83
N ALA A 85 -3.39 15.04 -6.20
CA ALA A 85 -2.25 14.83 -5.32
C ALA A 85 -2.23 15.72 -4.07
N ALA A 86 -2.99 16.80 -4.04
CA ALA A 86 -3.16 17.67 -2.88
C ALA A 86 -4.39 17.27 -2.02
N GLY A 87 -5.09 16.20 -2.39
CA GLY A 87 -6.30 15.75 -1.71
C GLY A 87 -7.55 16.55 -2.08
N LYS A 88 -7.49 17.38 -3.13
CA LYS A 88 -8.69 18.11 -3.59
C LYS A 88 -9.64 17.14 -4.27
N GLN A 89 -10.84 17.03 -3.71
CA GLN A 89 -11.90 16.18 -4.22
C GLN A 89 -12.34 16.63 -5.62
N GLN A 90 -12.53 15.68 -6.51
CA GLN A 90 -13.16 15.89 -7.80
C GLN A 90 -14.68 15.79 -7.67
N SER A 91 -15.42 16.44 -8.56
CA SER A 91 -16.89 16.38 -8.56
C SER A 91 -17.44 15.02 -8.98
N LEU A 92 -16.69 14.27 -9.78
CA LEU A 92 -17.03 12.91 -10.19
C LEU A 92 -16.80 11.94 -9.02
N ARG A 93 -17.76 11.05 -8.82
CA ARG A 93 -17.70 9.87 -7.98
C ARG A 93 -18.52 8.76 -8.64
N VAL A 94 -18.08 7.54 -8.49
CA VAL A 94 -18.64 6.41 -9.24
C VAL A 94 -19.15 5.36 -8.27
N LEU A 95 -20.44 5.02 -8.40
CA LEU A 95 -21.06 3.94 -7.65
C LEU A 95 -20.58 2.59 -8.22
N ILE A 96 -20.14 1.69 -7.36
CA ILE A 96 -19.73 0.34 -7.74
C ILE A 96 -20.90 -0.61 -7.49
N PRO A 97 -21.39 -1.32 -8.52
CA PRO A 97 -22.56 -2.19 -8.38
C PRO A 97 -22.22 -3.45 -7.58
N THR A 98 -23.19 -3.95 -6.83
CA THR A 98 -23.15 -5.28 -6.22
C THR A 98 -23.44 -6.37 -7.25
N ALA A 99 -23.28 -7.64 -6.85
CA ALA A 99 -23.70 -8.81 -7.62
C ALA A 99 -25.17 -8.69 -8.05
N GLY A 100 -25.47 -8.86 -9.29
CA GLY A 100 -26.74 -8.75 -9.99
C GLY A 100 -27.99 -8.63 -9.13
N ASN A 101 -28.81 -9.65 -8.97
CA ASN A 101 -29.89 -9.72 -8.00
C ASN A 101 -29.47 -10.38 -6.68
N GLY A 102 -28.17 -10.41 -6.42
CA GLY A 102 -27.58 -11.04 -5.26
C GLY A 102 -27.98 -10.38 -3.95
N PRO A 103 -27.73 -11.06 -2.84
CA PRO A 103 -27.98 -10.50 -1.54
C PRO A 103 -27.17 -9.23 -1.37
N ALA A 104 -27.76 -8.34 -0.68
CA ALA A 104 -27.15 -7.13 -0.18
C ALA A 104 -25.68 -7.30 0.22
N SER A 105 -24.96 -6.20 0.17
CA SER A 105 -23.71 -5.97 0.87
C SER A 105 -23.68 -6.75 2.20
N PRO A 106 -22.51 -7.19 2.70
CA PRO A 106 -22.38 -7.83 4.01
C PRO A 106 -23.10 -7.12 5.16
N THR A 107 -23.44 -5.86 4.98
CA THR A 107 -24.27 -5.07 5.91
C THR A 107 -25.78 -5.31 5.79
N GLY A 108 -26.24 -6.21 4.89
CA GLY A 108 -27.65 -6.60 4.77
C GLY A 108 -28.55 -5.59 4.06
N VAL A 109 -28.02 -4.59 3.41
CA VAL A 109 -28.76 -3.57 2.68
C VAL A 109 -28.65 -3.83 1.18
N ASN A 110 -29.74 -3.72 0.41
CA ASN A 110 -29.70 -3.63 -1.04
C ASN A 110 -28.96 -2.34 -1.40
N GLY A 111 -27.66 -2.42 -1.50
CA GLY A 111 -26.79 -1.27 -1.62
C GLY A 111 -25.71 -1.48 -2.68
N PRO A 112 -24.82 -0.54 -2.78
CA PRO A 112 -23.64 -0.65 -3.64
C PRO A 112 -22.77 -1.85 -3.24
N GLY A 113 -21.94 -2.33 -4.16
CA GLY A 113 -20.96 -3.37 -3.90
C GLY A 113 -19.90 -2.93 -2.89
N THR A 114 -19.03 -3.84 -2.52
CA THR A 114 -17.92 -3.63 -1.57
C THR A 114 -16.58 -3.62 -2.32
N PRO A 115 -16.21 -2.50 -2.99
CA PRO A 115 -15.03 -2.44 -3.84
C PRO A 115 -13.74 -2.61 -3.04
N THR A 116 -12.80 -3.35 -3.64
CA THR A 116 -11.50 -3.69 -3.07
C THR A 116 -10.36 -3.22 -3.96
N GLY A 117 -9.88 -4.07 -4.87
CA GLY A 117 -8.89 -3.72 -5.87
C GLY A 117 -9.47 -2.81 -6.97
N ILE A 118 -8.64 -1.90 -7.46
CA ILE A 118 -8.96 -1.05 -8.61
C ILE A 118 -7.73 -0.97 -9.51
N VAL A 119 -7.95 -0.97 -10.82
CA VAL A 119 -6.90 -0.78 -11.83
C VAL A 119 -7.31 0.22 -12.90
N TYR A 120 -6.31 0.88 -13.47
CA TYR A 120 -6.48 1.71 -14.66
C TYR A 120 -6.32 0.85 -15.91
N ASN A 121 -7.30 0.91 -16.81
CA ASN A 121 -7.23 0.30 -18.12
C ASN A 121 -6.73 1.32 -19.16
N GLY A 122 -5.55 1.09 -19.69
CA GLY A 122 -4.95 1.92 -20.74
C GLY A 122 -5.34 1.50 -22.16
N SER A 123 -6.08 0.39 -22.33
CA SER A 123 -6.50 -0.12 -23.64
C SER A 123 -7.82 0.53 -24.08
N SER A 124 -7.88 0.92 -25.35
CA SER A 124 -9.11 1.39 -25.96
C SER A 124 -9.98 0.26 -26.54
N THR A 125 -9.44 -0.94 -26.66
CA THR A 125 -10.07 -2.09 -27.32
C THR A 125 -10.43 -3.21 -26.37
N ASP A 126 -9.68 -3.36 -25.28
CA ASP A 126 -9.90 -4.41 -24.29
C ASP A 126 -10.71 -3.89 -23.09
N PHE A 127 -11.34 -4.80 -22.39
CA PHE A 127 -12.18 -4.53 -21.22
C PHE A 127 -13.29 -3.54 -21.49
N GLN A 128 -13.94 -3.70 -22.64
CA GLN A 128 -15.11 -2.89 -23.02
C GLN A 128 -16.36 -3.37 -22.26
N VAL A 129 -17.20 -2.41 -21.87
CA VAL A 129 -18.55 -2.66 -21.33
C VAL A 129 -19.59 -2.08 -22.24
N GLN A 130 -20.51 -2.91 -22.75
CA GLN A 130 -21.57 -2.52 -23.69
C GLN A 130 -21.03 -1.75 -24.92
N GLY A 131 -19.84 -2.14 -25.41
CA GLY A 131 -19.19 -1.50 -26.57
C GLY A 131 -18.43 -0.22 -26.27
N TRP A 132 -18.34 0.21 -25.02
CA TRP A 132 -17.56 1.37 -24.58
C TRP A 132 -16.28 0.96 -23.88
N SER A 133 -15.16 1.60 -24.22
CA SER A 133 -13.90 1.38 -23.51
C SER A 133 -14.03 1.76 -22.04
N SER A 134 -13.66 0.86 -21.14
CA SER A 134 -13.54 1.19 -19.73
C SER A 134 -12.23 1.91 -19.44
N VAL A 135 -12.21 2.72 -18.40
CA VAL A 135 -11.03 3.47 -17.94
C VAL A 135 -10.54 2.94 -16.58
N PHE A 136 -11.46 2.61 -15.69
CA PHE A 136 -11.16 1.99 -14.40
C PHE A 136 -12.00 0.73 -14.22
N ILE A 137 -11.37 -0.28 -13.61
CA ILE A 137 -11.98 -1.59 -13.36
C ILE A 137 -11.85 -1.88 -11.87
N PHE A 138 -12.91 -2.43 -11.28
CA PHE A 138 -13.05 -2.66 -9.84
C PHE A 138 -13.37 -4.12 -9.57
N ALA A 139 -12.79 -4.66 -8.52
CA ALA A 139 -13.18 -5.93 -7.92
C ALA A 139 -13.94 -5.68 -6.61
N THR A 140 -14.74 -6.64 -6.17
CA THR A 140 -15.54 -6.52 -4.95
C THR A 140 -15.49 -7.77 -4.08
N LEU A 141 -15.79 -7.64 -2.79
CA LEU A 141 -15.91 -8.79 -1.87
C LEU A 141 -17.10 -9.69 -2.21
N ASP A 142 -18.08 -9.18 -2.91
CA ASP A 142 -19.24 -9.95 -3.39
C ASP A 142 -18.96 -10.75 -4.67
N GLY A 143 -17.69 -10.83 -5.09
CA GLY A 143 -17.25 -11.69 -6.19
C GLY A 143 -17.58 -11.14 -7.57
N THR A 144 -17.67 -9.81 -7.70
CA THR A 144 -17.93 -9.16 -8.99
C THR A 144 -16.71 -8.39 -9.50
N ILE A 145 -16.67 -8.18 -10.82
CA ILE A 145 -15.82 -7.22 -11.50
C ILE A 145 -16.73 -6.27 -12.25
N SER A 146 -16.53 -4.98 -12.06
CA SER A 146 -17.23 -3.92 -12.77
C SER A 146 -16.26 -2.95 -13.41
N ALA A 147 -16.68 -2.32 -14.50
CA ALA A 147 -15.82 -1.43 -15.26
C ALA A 147 -16.54 -0.10 -15.52
N TRP A 148 -15.83 0.99 -15.36
CA TRP A 148 -16.37 2.33 -15.57
C TRP A 148 -15.90 2.90 -16.91
N SER A 149 -16.90 3.44 -17.65
CA SER A 149 -16.66 4.19 -18.88
C SER A 149 -17.40 5.52 -18.84
N PRO A 150 -16.72 6.64 -19.10
CA PRO A 150 -17.38 7.97 -19.15
C PRO A 150 -18.43 8.07 -20.27
N GLY A 151 -18.30 7.24 -21.32
CA GLY A 151 -19.23 7.25 -22.47
C GLY A 151 -20.53 6.51 -22.19
N LEU A 152 -20.60 5.65 -21.20
CA LEU A 152 -21.79 4.85 -20.91
C LEU A 152 -22.59 5.39 -19.71
N ASN A 153 -21.97 5.53 -18.57
CA ASN A 153 -22.57 6.11 -17.38
C ASN A 153 -21.50 6.82 -16.55
N ALA A 154 -21.65 8.13 -16.39
CA ALA A 154 -20.67 8.92 -15.69
C ALA A 154 -20.56 8.59 -14.19
N ASN A 155 -21.66 8.19 -13.55
CA ASN A 155 -21.73 8.09 -12.08
C ASN A 155 -21.83 6.64 -11.56
N GLN A 156 -21.76 5.64 -12.43
CA GLN A 156 -21.87 4.25 -12.04
C GLN A 156 -21.03 3.35 -12.94
N ALA A 157 -20.29 2.42 -12.36
CA ALA A 157 -19.63 1.36 -13.11
C ALA A 157 -20.66 0.31 -13.59
N THR A 158 -20.29 -0.40 -14.64
CA THR A 158 -21.13 -1.46 -15.23
C THR A 158 -20.58 -2.81 -14.84
N LEU A 159 -21.45 -3.70 -14.39
CA LEU A 159 -21.09 -5.07 -14.06
C LEU A 159 -20.58 -5.81 -15.31
N ALA A 160 -19.38 -6.36 -15.23
CA ALA A 160 -18.73 -7.10 -16.31
C ALA A 160 -18.63 -8.60 -15.99
N VAL A 161 -18.35 -8.96 -14.72
CA VAL A 161 -18.28 -10.35 -14.25
C VAL A 161 -19.06 -10.48 -12.95
N ASP A 162 -19.85 -11.55 -12.85
CA ASP A 162 -20.53 -11.94 -11.60
C ASP A 162 -20.22 -13.41 -11.28
N ASN A 163 -19.33 -13.63 -10.33
CA ASN A 163 -18.97 -14.92 -9.80
C ASN A 163 -19.48 -15.14 -8.36
N SER A 164 -20.47 -14.34 -7.93
CA SER A 164 -21.09 -14.46 -6.60
C SER A 164 -21.71 -15.84 -6.36
N ALA A 165 -22.32 -16.43 -7.40
CA ALA A 165 -22.86 -17.79 -7.32
C ALA A 165 -21.79 -18.86 -7.06
N LYS A 166 -20.52 -18.59 -7.41
CA LYS A 166 -19.36 -19.44 -7.10
C LYS A 166 -18.74 -19.10 -5.74
N LYS A 167 -19.34 -18.18 -5.00
CA LYS A 167 -18.85 -17.64 -3.72
C LYS A 167 -17.46 -17.00 -3.84
N ALA A 168 -17.12 -16.46 -5.01
CA ALA A 168 -15.89 -15.72 -5.17
C ALA A 168 -15.87 -14.50 -4.23
N MET A 169 -14.71 -14.18 -3.69
CA MET A 169 -14.46 -12.98 -2.88
C MET A 169 -13.16 -12.33 -3.40
N TYR A 170 -13.32 -11.33 -4.24
CA TYR A 170 -12.16 -10.68 -4.85
C TYR A 170 -11.59 -9.60 -3.93
N THR A 171 -10.48 -9.91 -3.27
CA THR A 171 -9.80 -9.01 -2.32
C THR A 171 -8.77 -8.10 -2.96
N GLY A 172 -8.37 -8.34 -4.20
CA GLY A 172 -7.39 -7.55 -4.94
C GLY A 172 -7.57 -7.69 -6.45
N LEU A 173 -7.04 -6.73 -7.20
CA LEU A 173 -7.11 -6.70 -8.66
C LEU A 173 -5.79 -6.17 -9.24
N ALA A 174 -5.29 -6.83 -10.27
CA ALA A 174 -4.15 -6.38 -11.05
C ALA A 174 -4.46 -6.45 -12.55
N ILE A 175 -3.79 -5.64 -13.34
CA ILE A 175 -3.90 -5.64 -14.79
C ILE A 175 -2.52 -5.66 -15.41
N THR A 176 -2.32 -6.49 -16.42
CA THR A 176 -1.11 -6.50 -17.24
C THR A 176 -1.41 -6.09 -18.66
N SER A 177 -0.41 -5.57 -19.33
CA SER A 177 -0.48 -5.21 -20.74
C SER A 177 0.81 -5.64 -21.43
N ASN A 178 0.73 -6.65 -22.28
CA ASN A 178 1.86 -7.20 -23.00
C ASN A 178 1.50 -7.50 -24.47
N PRO A 179 2.47 -7.84 -25.33
CA PRO A 179 2.21 -8.13 -26.73
C PRO A 179 1.26 -9.32 -26.99
N SER A 180 1.05 -10.19 -26.01
CA SER A 180 0.16 -11.35 -26.11
C SER A 180 -1.29 -11.02 -25.74
N GLY A 181 -1.56 -9.80 -25.26
CA GLY A 181 -2.87 -9.31 -24.84
C GLY A 181 -2.83 -8.69 -23.44
N ASN A 182 -3.94 -8.05 -23.10
CA ASN A 182 -4.15 -7.51 -21.77
C ASN A 182 -4.89 -8.55 -20.91
N PHE A 183 -4.43 -8.76 -19.71
CA PHE A 183 -5.06 -9.69 -18.76
C PHE A 183 -5.39 -8.98 -17.46
N LEU A 184 -6.50 -9.38 -16.87
CA LEU A 184 -6.95 -8.95 -15.55
C LEU A 184 -6.83 -10.13 -14.58
N TYR A 185 -6.34 -9.88 -13.38
CA TYR A 185 -6.14 -10.91 -12.35
C TYR A 185 -6.89 -10.49 -11.08
N ALA A 186 -7.80 -11.32 -10.64
CA ALA A 186 -8.56 -11.11 -9.42
C ALA A 186 -8.14 -12.12 -8.34
N ALA A 187 -7.77 -11.64 -7.16
CA ALA A 187 -7.41 -12.48 -6.02
C ALA A 187 -8.67 -13.00 -5.35
N ASP A 188 -9.08 -14.23 -5.67
CA ASP A 188 -10.25 -14.91 -5.08
C ASP A 188 -9.86 -15.53 -3.74
N ASN A 189 -10.07 -14.79 -2.68
CA ASN A 189 -9.71 -15.19 -1.32
C ASN A 189 -10.45 -16.44 -0.85
N THR A 190 -11.74 -16.57 -1.14
CA THR A 190 -12.55 -17.72 -0.71
C THR A 190 -12.09 -19.01 -1.37
N ASN A 191 -11.83 -18.97 -2.67
CA ASN A 191 -11.43 -20.16 -3.43
C ASN A 191 -9.89 -20.35 -3.44
N ASN A 192 -9.15 -19.44 -2.81
CA ASN A 192 -7.68 -19.43 -2.73
C ASN A 192 -7.02 -19.56 -4.11
N ALA A 193 -7.47 -18.76 -5.06
CA ALA A 193 -7.02 -18.79 -6.44
C ALA A 193 -6.88 -17.38 -7.02
N ILE A 194 -6.12 -17.25 -8.07
CA ILE A 194 -6.06 -16.06 -8.90
C ILE A 194 -6.86 -16.33 -10.17
N ASP A 195 -7.97 -15.66 -10.35
CA ASP A 195 -8.77 -15.73 -11.57
C ASP A 195 -8.20 -14.78 -12.61
N MET A 196 -7.83 -15.32 -13.77
CA MET A 196 -7.27 -14.59 -14.91
C MET A 196 -8.31 -14.43 -15.99
N PHE A 197 -8.57 -13.18 -16.40
CA PHE A 197 -9.53 -12.83 -17.45
C PHE A 197 -8.84 -12.22 -18.65
N ASP A 198 -9.35 -12.50 -19.86
CA ASP A 198 -8.93 -11.85 -21.09
C ASP A 198 -9.53 -10.45 -21.26
N GLY A 199 -9.14 -9.73 -22.32
CA GLY A 199 -9.65 -8.39 -22.65
C GLY A 199 -11.17 -8.29 -22.88
N ASN A 200 -11.88 -9.42 -22.96
CA ASN A 200 -13.33 -9.50 -23.07
C ASN A 200 -14.01 -9.92 -21.74
N PHE A 201 -13.27 -9.92 -20.64
CA PHE A 201 -13.73 -10.41 -19.33
C PHE A 201 -14.06 -11.91 -19.28
N ASN A 202 -13.60 -12.72 -20.25
CA ASN A 202 -13.76 -14.16 -20.17
C ASN A 202 -12.72 -14.75 -19.22
N LEU A 203 -13.12 -15.66 -18.34
CA LEU A 203 -12.21 -16.40 -17.49
C LEU A 203 -11.35 -17.33 -18.36
N VAL A 204 -10.04 -17.06 -18.38
CA VAL A 204 -9.06 -17.87 -19.12
C VAL A 204 -8.66 -19.08 -18.30
N LYS A 205 -8.33 -18.86 -17.03
CA LYS A 205 -7.96 -19.89 -16.04
C LYS A 205 -7.94 -19.33 -14.64
N SER A 206 -7.92 -20.23 -13.67
CA SER A 206 -7.56 -19.93 -12.29
C SER A 206 -6.24 -20.62 -11.94
N PHE A 207 -5.38 -19.97 -11.19
CA PHE A 207 -4.07 -20.49 -10.79
C PHE A 207 -3.69 -20.05 -9.37
N GLY A 208 -2.61 -20.60 -8.82
CA GLY A 208 -2.06 -20.27 -7.51
C GLY A 208 -0.86 -21.17 -7.22
N ASP A 209 -0.24 -21.03 -6.06
CA ASP A 209 0.80 -21.93 -5.58
C ASP A 209 0.17 -23.03 -4.69
N PRO A 210 0.20 -24.30 -5.13
CA PRO A 210 -0.34 -25.40 -4.35
C PRO A 210 0.46 -25.72 -3.08
N ASN A 211 1.67 -25.13 -2.92
CA ASN A 211 2.52 -25.34 -1.75
C ASN A 211 2.21 -24.36 -0.61
N ILE A 212 1.36 -23.36 -0.83
CA ILE A 212 0.92 -22.46 0.23
C ILE A 212 0.11 -23.26 1.26
N PRO A 213 0.44 -23.17 2.56
CA PRO A 213 -0.33 -23.85 3.60
C PRO A 213 -1.82 -23.46 3.57
N SER A 214 -2.70 -24.43 3.78
CA SER A 214 -4.15 -24.29 3.57
C SER A 214 -4.86 -23.27 4.48
N ASN A 215 -4.17 -22.78 5.51
CA ASN A 215 -4.66 -21.70 6.36
C ASN A 215 -4.33 -20.30 5.83
N PHE A 216 -3.57 -20.19 4.73
CA PHE A 216 -3.32 -18.95 4.03
C PHE A 216 -4.20 -18.88 2.78
N SER A 217 -4.69 -17.68 2.46
CA SER A 217 -5.43 -17.40 1.24
C SER A 217 -4.82 -16.25 0.47
N VAL A 218 -5.04 -16.22 -0.84
CA VAL A 218 -4.69 -15.05 -1.65
C VAL A 218 -5.37 -13.81 -1.09
N PHE A 219 -4.64 -12.68 -1.05
CA PHE A 219 -5.16 -11.47 -0.42
C PHE A 219 -4.89 -10.20 -1.25
N GLY A 220 -3.62 -9.86 -1.48
CA GLY A 220 -3.22 -8.77 -2.36
C GLY A 220 -2.61 -9.27 -3.66
N ILE A 221 -2.74 -8.49 -4.72
CA ILE A 221 -2.17 -8.80 -6.03
C ILE A 221 -1.75 -7.53 -6.75
N GLN A 222 -0.58 -7.56 -7.41
CA GLN A 222 -0.06 -6.41 -8.14
C GLN A 222 0.79 -6.88 -9.33
N ASP A 223 0.63 -6.25 -10.49
CA ASP A 223 1.63 -6.32 -11.55
C ASP A 223 2.76 -5.33 -11.27
N ILE A 224 3.99 -5.82 -11.31
CA ILE A 224 5.20 -5.01 -11.16
C ILE A 224 6.21 -5.46 -12.23
N ASN A 225 6.46 -4.61 -13.21
CA ASN A 225 7.43 -4.83 -14.27
C ASN A 225 7.20 -6.15 -15.05
N GLY A 226 5.95 -6.49 -15.34
CA GLY A 226 5.58 -7.66 -16.13
C GLY A 226 5.65 -8.98 -15.36
N LEU A 227 5.61 -8.89 -14.03
CA LEU A 227 5.45 -10.04 -13.13
C LEU A 227 4.30 -9.79 -12.17
N VAL A 228 3.52 -10.84 -11.92
CA VAL A 228 2.37 -10.80 -11.01
C VAL A 228 2.83 -11.22 -9.62
N TYR A 229 2.83 -10.28 -8.68
CA TYR A 229 3.13 -10.49 -7.28
C TYR A 229 1.84 -10.76 -6.52
N VAL A 230 1.81 -11.82 -5.74
CA VAL A 230 0.63 -12.28 -5.00
C VAL A 230 0.97 -12.40 -3.52
N ALA A 231 0.23 -11.68 -2.68
CA ALA A 231 0.32 -11.80 -1.25
C ALA A 231 -0.68 -12.84 -0.72
N TYR A 232 -0.20 -13.72 0.14
CA TYR A 232 -1.03 -14.67 0.87
C TYR A 232 -1.00 -14.33 2.36
N ALA A 233 -2.17 -14.29 2.97
CA ALA A 233 -2.35 -13.96 4.38
C ALA A 233 -3.30 -14.94 5.07
N ILE A 234 -3.20 -15.02 6.38
CA ILE A 234 -4.20 -15.71 7.20
C ILE A 234 -5.30 -14.69 7.50
N PRO A 235 -6.54 -14.91 7.07
CA PRO A 235 -7.63 -13.97 7.30
C PRO A 235 -7.81 -13.66 8.79
N ASN A 236 -7.83 -12.38 9.15
CA ASN A 236 -8.07 -11.88 10.51
C ASN A 236 -7.12 -12.40 11.61
N VAL A 237 -5.98 -12.98 11.26
CA VAL A 237 -5.03 -13.53 12.22
C VAL A 237 -3.61 -13.04 11.90
N GLY A 238 -3.05 -12.29 12.78
CA GLY A 238 -1.65 -12.01 13.09
C GLY A 238 -0.60 -12.05 11.98
N ALA A 239 0.64 -12.00 12.42
CA ALA A 239 1.81 -11.97 11.56
C ALA A 239 2.09 -13.32 10.89
N GLY A 240 2.64 -13.24 9.70
CA GLY A 240 2.98 -14.35 8.81
C GLY A 240 2.33 -14.18 7.45
N GLY A 241 3.04 -14.58 6.41
CA GLY A 241 2.53 -14.48 5.04
C GLY A 241 3.56 -14.93 4.02
N PHE A 242 3.14 -14.88 2.78
CA PHE A 242 3.98 -15.16 1.62
C PHE A 242 3.76 -14.09 0.55
N ILE A 243 4.81 -13.78 -0.20
CA ILE A 243 4.71 -13.06 -1.46
C ILE A 243 5.29 -13.98 -2.53
N ASP A 244 4.43 -14.45 -3.40
CA ASP A 244 4.80 -15.25 -4.55
C ASP A 244 4.86 -14.40 -5.81
N VAL A 245 5.69 -14.82 -6.73
CA VAL A 245 5.87 -14.20 -8.04
C VAL A 245 5.47 -15.19 -9.12
N PHE A 246 4.63 -14.73 -10.04
CA PHE A 246 4.18 -15.46 -11.22
C PHE A 246 4.53 -14.67 -12.47
N THR A 247 4.67 -15.37 -13.59
CA THR A 247 4.65 -14.72 -14.90
C THR A 247 3.24 -14.19 -15.18
N GLU A 248 3.10 -13.25 -16.12
CA GLU A 248 1.80 -12.81 -16.62
C GLU A 248 0.94 -13.96 -17.18
N GLY A 249 1.57 -15.03 -17.68
CA GLY A 249 0.87 -16.27 -18.05
C GLY A 249 0.40 -17.09 -16.86
N GLY A 250 0.60 -16.67 -15.60
CA GLY A 250 0.20 -17.39 -14.39
C GLY A 250 1.05 -18.63 -14.11
N THR A 251 2.31 -18.66 -14.56
CA THR A 251 3.26 -19.69 -14.19
C THR A 251 4.02 -19.26 -12.96
N PHE A 252 4.05 -20.09 -11.92
CA PHE A 252 4.80 -19.83 -10.69
C PHE A 252 6.29 -19.69 -10.99
N VAL A 253 6.92 -18.66 -10.47
CA VAL A 253 8.35 -18.37 -10.58
C VAL A 253 9.06 -18.71 -9.29
N LYS A 254 8.62 -18.14 -8.18
CA LYS A 254 9.21 -18.34 -6.85
C LYS A 254 8.34 -17.78 -5.74
N THR A 255 8.53 -18.27 -4.53
CA THR A 255 8.21 -17.53 -3.33
C THR A 255 9.36 -16.55 -3.05
N LEU A 256 9.06 -15.25 -3.13
CA LEU A 256 10.06 -14.19 -2.94
C LEU A 256 10.25 -13.87 -1.46
N ILE A 257 9.15 -13.73 -0.71
CA ILE A 257 9.18 -13.36 0.70
C ILE A 257 8.29 -14.33 1.47
N GLN A 258 8.75 -14.77 2.65
CA GLN A 258 7.92 -15.52 3.59
C GLN A 258 8.25 -15.14 5.03
N GLY A 259 7.28 -15.17 5.92
CA GLY A 259 7.48 -15.07 7.37
C GLY A 259 6.81 -13.88 8.04
N GLN A 260 7.29 -13.59 9.26
CA GLN A 260 6.62 -12.73 10.24
C GLN A 260 6.70 -11.21 9.94
N LEU A 261 7.52 -10.80 8.98
CA LEU A 261 7.57 -9.41 8.50
C LEU A 261 6.36 -9.05 7.61
N LEU A 262 5.60 -10.07 7.20
CA LEU A 262 4.31 -9.92 6.55
C LEU A 262 3.21 -10.08 7.61
N ASN A 263 2.24 -9.18 7.60
CA ASN A 263 1.09 -9.21 8.49
C ASN A 263 -0.15 -8.73 7.72
N GLN A 264 -0.88 -9.67 7.15
CA GLN A 264 -1.95 -9.40 6.20
C GLN A 264 -1.47 -8.47 5.06
N ALA A 265 -0.35 -8.84 4.44
CA ALA A 265 0.24 -8.07 3.35
C ALA A 265 -0.75 -7.90 2.20
N TRP A 266 -0.92 -6.65 1.69
CA TRP A 266 -1.89 -6.37 0.65
C TRP A 266 -1.32 -5.54 -0.51
N GLY A 267 -0.95 -4.29 -0.28
CA GLY A 267 -0.42 -3.41 -1.31
C GLY A 267 1.07 -3.64 -1.56
N MET A 268 1.48 -3.58 -2.81
CA MET A 268 2.87 -3.73 -3.22
C MET A 268 3.24 -2.67 -4.25
N ALA A 269 4.45 -2.10 -4.14
CA ALA A 269 4.94 -1.10 -5.08
C ALA A 269 6.46 -1.17 -5.23
N ALA A 270 6.97 -1.01 -6.46
CA ALA A 270 8.39 -0.84 -6.69
C ALA A 270 8.80 0.61 -6.36
N ALA A 271 9.71 0.79 -5.42
CA ALA A 271 10.24 2.09 -5.07
C ALA A 271 11.16 2.63 -6.17
N PRO A 272 10.97 3.88 -6.61
CA PRO A 272 11.86 4.48 -7.60
C PRO A 272 13.26 4.75 -7.02
N GLY A 273 14.24 5.01 -7.90
CA GLY A 273 15.63 5.20 -7.51
C GLY A 273 15.93 6.48 -6.70
N ASN A 274 14.92 7.33 -6.49
CA ASN A 274 15.01 8.58 -5.73
C ASN A 274 14.05 8.62 -4.53
N PHE A 275 13.76 7.46 -3.93
CA PHE A 275 12.95 7.31 -2.72
C PHE A 275 13.81 7.13 -1.46
N GLY A 276 14.94 7.82 -1.37
CA GLY A 276 15.87 7.79 -0.22
C GLY A 276 16.47 6.40 0.02
N PRO A 277 16.68 5.99 1.28
CA PRO A 277 17.32 4.71 1.63
C PRO A 277 16.58 3.47 1.16
N LEU A 278 15.28 3.59 0.89
CA LEU A 278 14.45 2.48 0.42
C LEU A 278 14.24 2.51 -1.10
N SER A 279 15.07 3.27 -1.83
CA SER A 279 15.08 3.29 -3.30
C SER A 279 15.33 1.90 -3.88
N ASN A 280 14.70 1.61 -5.02
CA ASN A 280 14.85 0.36 -5.78
C ASN A 280 14.46 -0.92 -4.99
N THR A 281 13.62 -0.79 -3.97
CA THR A 281 13.08 -1.92 -3.20
C THR A 281 11.65 -2.25 -3.60
N LEU A 282 11.20 -3.43 -3.22
CA LEU A 282 9.78 -3.80 -3.20
C LEU A 282 9.21 -3.35 -1.85
N LEU A 283 8.30 -2.38 -1.88
CA LEU A 283 7.52 -1.98 -0.71
C LEU A 283 6.30 -2.87 -0.57
N VAL A 284 6.02 -3.30 0.65
CA VAL A 284 4.86 -4.13 0.99
C VAL A 284 4.12 -3.49 2.16
N SER A 285 2.83 -3.20 1.99
CA SER A 285 1.96 -2.73 3.07
C SER A 285 1.44 -3.90 3.90
N ASN A 286 1.40 -3.73 5.19
CA ASN A 286 0.81 -4.67 6.13
C ASN A 286 -0.52 -4.12 6.65
N ASN A 287 -1.60 -4.84 6.38
CA ASN A 287 -2.95 -4.49 6.83
C ASN A 287 -3.21 -5.03 8.24
N SER A 288 -2.86 -4.26 9.23
CA SER A 288 -3.05 -4.62 10.65
C SER A 288 -3.32 -3.38 11.50
N VAL A 289 -3.70 -3.57 12.78
CA VAL A 289 -3.85 -2.47 13.76
C VAL A 289 -2.59 -1.62 13.90
N ASN A 290 -1.43 -2.20 13.61
CA ASN A 290 -0.14 -1.51 13.60
C ASN A 290 0.49 -1.68 12.22
N GLY A 291 -0.26 -1.35 11.18
CA GLY A 291 0.19 -1.50 9.80
C GLY A 291 1.46 -0.71 9.52
N THR A 292 2.39 -1.35 8.82
CA THR A 292 3.69 -0.78 8.45
C THR A 292 3.94 -0.99 6.97
N ILE A 293 4.86 -0.22 6.40
CA ILE A 293 5.38 -0.48 5.06
C ILE A 293 6.79 -1.01 5.21
N ASN A 294 6.97 -2.26 4.83
CA ASN A 294 8.26 -2.93 4.83
C ASN A 294 8.86 -2.96 3.43
N ALA A 295 10.17 -2.78 3.37
CA ALA A 295 10.94 -2.77 2.13
C ALA A 295 11.81 -4.04 2.03
N PHE A 296 11.80 -4.65 0.85
CA PHE A 296 12.54 -5.85 0.55
C PHE A 296 13.35 -5.71 -0.74
N ASP A 297 14.46 -6.38 -0.83
CA ASP A 297 15.19 -6.53 -2.08
C ASP A 297 14.31 -7.30 -3.09
N PRO A 298 14.03 -6.74 -4.27
CA PRO A 298 13.07 -7.32 -5.21
C PRO A 298 13.56 -8.60 -5.88
N THR A 299 14.86 -8.90 -5.79
CA THR A 299 15.47 -10.10 -6.38
C THR A 299 15.52 -11.24 -5.39
N THR A 300 15.95 -10.94 -4.16
CA THR A 300 16.24 -11.95 -3.13
C THR A 300 15.16 -12.08 -2.06
N GLY A 301 14.24 -11.11 -1.96
CA GLY A 301 13.24 -11.03 -0.89
C GLY A 301 13.83 -10.66 0.48
N LYS A 302 15.12 -10.31 0.54
CA LYS A 302 15.77 -9.93 1.80
C LYS A 302 15.20 -8.62 2.32
N PHE A 303 14.88 -8.59 3.61
CA PHE A 303 14.43 -7.36 4.28
C PHE A 303 15.51 -6.28 4.26
N VAL A 304 15.11 -5.07 3.87
CA VAL A 304 15.97 -3.88 3.78
C VAL A 304 15.68 -2.92 4.93
N GLY A 305 14.39 -2.68 5.21
CA GLY A 305 14.00 -1.73 6.25
C GLY A 305 12.49 -1.52 6.31
N THR A 306 12.07 -0.69 7.24
CA THR A 306 10.67 -0.23 7.38
C THR A 306 10.65 1.28 7.27
N ILE A 307 9.61 1.87 6.69
CA ILE A 307 9.47 3.34 6.58
C ILE A 307 9.40 3.94 8.00
N LYS A 308 10.28 4.92 8.26
CA LYS A 308 10.40 5.64 9.52
C LYS A 308 10.26 7.13 9.33
N ASP A 309 9.71 7.80 10.35
CA ASP A 309 9.59 9.26 10.38
C ASP A 309 10.93 9.96 10.70
N GLU A 310 10.88 11.27 10.77
CA GLU A 310 12.02 12.15 11.08
C GLU A 310 12.69 11.90 12.44
N SER A 311 12.01 11.26 13.36
CA SER A 311 12.55 10.85 14.66
C SER A 311 13.15 9.45 14.67
N GLY A 312 13.16 8.77 13.52
CA GLY A 312 13.58 7.37 13.40
C GLY A 312 12.51 6.37 13.88
N LYS A 313 11.30 6.85 14.21
CA LYS A 313 10.18 6.01 14.64
C LYS A 313 9.46 5.44 13.42
N VAL A 314 9.10 4.17 13.49
CA VAL A 314 8.31 3.51 12.43
C VAL A 314 6.98 4.23 12.23
N ILE A 315 6.66 4.58 10.98
CA ILE A 315 5.34 5.10 10.61
C ILE A 315 4.34 3.94 10.69
N VAL A 316 3.35 4.09 11.56
CA VAL A 316 2.28 3.11 11.79
C VAL A 316 0.97 3.66 11.28
N LEU A 317 0.31 2.90 10.41
CA LEU A 317 -0.97 3.22 9.78
C LEU A 317 -1.96 2.06 10.00
N ASN A 318 -2.97 2.29 10.82
CA ASN A 318 -3.93 1.24 11.14
C ASN A 318 -4.72 0.82 9.90
N ASN A 319 -4.75 -0.48 9.62
CA ASN A 319 -5.42 -1.07 8.45
C ASN A 319 -4.95 -0.41 7.15
N LEU A 320 -3.66 -0.44 6.92
CA LEU A 320 -3.02 0.07 5.71
C LEU A 320 -3.31 -0.88 4.53
N TRP A 321 -3.89 -0.35 3.48
CA TRP A 321 -4.26 -1.09 2.27
C TRP A 321 -3.33 -0.80 1.09
N GLY A 322 -3.81 0.00 0.15
CA GLY A 322 -3.13 0.28 -1.09
C GLY A 322 -1.93 1.22 -0.92
N ILE A 323 -0.91 0.98 -1.72
CA ILE A 323 0.25 1.85 -1.87
C ILE A 323 0.62 1.98 -3.34
N ALA A 324 0.87 3.20 -3.82
CA ALA A 324 1.31 3.42 -5.19
C ALA A 324 2.05 4.76 -5.34
N PHE A 325 3.01 4.81 -6.24
CA PHE A 325 3.75 6.05 -6.52
C PHE A 325 3.03 6.99 -7.48
N GLY A 326 3.27 8.28 -7.30
CA GLY A 326 2.78 9.33 -8.18
C GLY A 326 3.26 9.19 -9.63
N GLY A 327 2.60 9.90 -10.54
CA GLY A 327 2.86 9.82 -11.98
C GLY A 327 3.78 10.90 -12.54
N GLY A 328 4.34 11.76 -11.69
CA GLY A 328 5.26 12.83 -12.10
C GLY A 328 4.57 14.11 -12.56
N ASN A 329 3.36 14.38 -12.11
CA ASN A 329 2.63 15.61 -12.45
C ASN A 329 1.79 16.13 -11.28
N SER A 330 1.27 17.35 -11.41
CA SER A 330 0.50 18.02 -10.34
C SER A 330 -0.84 17.34 -10.01
N THR A 331 -1.39 16.53 -10.92
CA THR A 331 -2.67 15.87 -10.70
C THR A 331 -2.55 14.64 -9.80
N ASN A 332 -1.45 13.89 -9.93
CA ASN A 332 -1.26 12.63 -9.22
C ASN A 332 0.07 12.50 -8.47
N GLY A 333 0.81 13.60 -8.31
CA GLY A 333 2.00 13.69 -7.46
C GLY A 333 3.32 13.32 -8.14
N ALA A 334 4.41 13.54 -7.43
CA ALA A 334 5.75 13.25 -7.90
C ALA A 334 5.99 11.73 -8.03
N ILE A 335 6.92 11.34 -8.90
CA ILE A 335 7.26 9.92 -9.12
C ILE A 335 7.84 9.22 -7.89
N ASN A 336 8.34 9.99 -6.93
CA ASN A 336 8.89 9.54 -5.65
C ASN A 336 7.99 9.88 -4.45
N GLU A 337 6.76 10.28 -4.68
CA GLU A 337 5.74 10.45 -3.65
C GLU A 337 4.87 9.19 -3.59
N LEU A 338 4.89 8.52 -2.44
CA LEU A 338 4.13 7.30 -2.21
C LEU A 338 2.75 7.65 -1.65
N PHE A 339 1.69 7.37 -2.40
CA PHE A 339 0.31 7.54 -1.95
C PHE A 339 -0.19 6.25 -1.30
N VAL A 340 -0.97 6.40 -0.23
CA VAL A 340 -1.45 5.28 0.57
C VAL A 340 -2.93 5.46 0.92
N THR A 341 -3.63 4.34 1.04
CA THR A 341 -4.99 4.26 1.57
C THR A 341 -4.97 3.56 2.91
N VAL A 342 -5.69 4.12 3.86
CA VAL A 342 -5.80 3.60 5.22
C VAL A 342 -7.27 3.38 5.49
N GLY A 343 -7.62 2.16 5.90
CA GLY A 343 -8.98 1.80 6.29
C GLY A 343 -9.21 2.15 7.74
N GLN A 344 -9.96 1.27 8.38
CA GLN A 344 -10.43 1.44 9.72
C GLN A 344 -9.43 1.15 10.81
N GLY A 345 -9.59 1.85 11.94
CA GLY A 345 -9.05 1.41 13.22
C GLY A 345 -9.92 0.31 13.85
N ILE A 346 -9.32 -0.72 14.46
CA ILE A 346 -10.04 -1.72 15.22
C ILE A 346 -10.81 -1.03 16.37
N GLY A 347 -12.10 -1.24 16.43
CA GLY A 347 -12.93 -1.11 17.66
C GLY A 347 -13.65 0.16 17.73
N ALA A 348 -14.25 0.94 17.18
CA ALA A 348 -15.25 2.00 17.40
C ALA A 348 -15.54 2.93 16.19
N ALA A 349 -14.75 2.84 15.17
CA ALA A 349 -15.06 3.62 13.97
C ALA A 349 -14.87 2.70 12.75
N GLU A 350 -15.76 1.73 12.63
CA GLU A 350 -15.79 0.82 11.48
C GLU A 350 -15.89 1.52 10.12
N LEU A 351 -15.93 2.82 10.09
CA LEU A 351 -16.14 3.62 8.90
C LEU A 351 -15.01 4.63 8.65
N ALA A 352 -13.87 4.51 9.33
CA ALA A 352 -12.77 5.46 9.10
C ALA A 352 -12.04 5.15 7.79
N GLY A 353 -11.62 6.19 7.09
CA GLY A 353 -10.80 6.11 5.90
C GLY A 353 -9.91 7.33 5.75
N THR A 354 -8.70 7.10 5.24
CA THR A 354 -7.75 8.18 4.97
C THR A 354 -7.01 7.92 3.67
N PHE A 355 -6.86 8.97 2.88
CA PHE A 355 -5.93 9.03 1.75
C PHE A 355 -4.78 9.93 2.15
N ALA A 356 -3.55 9.44 2.05
CA ALA A 356 -2.36 10.14 2.50
C ALA A 356 -1.21 9.97 1.49
N SER A 357 -0.17 10.78 1.64
CA SER A 357 1.10 10.61 0.92
C SER A 357 2.29 10.54 1.87
N ILE A 358 3.33 9.84 1.44
CA ILE A 358 4.60 9.70 2.13
C ILE A 358 5.69 10.18 1.18
N VAL A 359 6.48 11.15 1.63
CA VAL A 359 7.60 11.71 0.89
C VAL A 359 8.90 11.47 1.65
N PHE A 360 9.97 11.22 0.91
CA PHE A 360 11.32 11.27 1.46
C PHE A 360 11.77 12.74 1.54
N ASP A 361 12.24 13.15 2.71
CA ASP A 361 12.77 14.49 2.93
C ASP A 361 14.31 14.36 3.13
N ASP A 362 15.09 14.78 2.13
CA ASP A 362 16.55 14.78 2.17
C ASP A 362 17.12 16.06 2.82
N GLU A 363 16.25 17.06 3.06
CA GLU A 363 16.61 18.29 3.75
C GLU A 363 16.34 18.18 5.25
N GLY A 364 17.09 17.36 5.98
CA GLY A 364 17.03 17.24 7.44
C GLY A 364 17.29 18.55 8.18
N GLY A 365 16.37 19.49 8.09
CA GLY A 365 16.41 20.78 8.76
C GLY A 365 15.01 21.26 9.13
N PRO A 366 14.83 21.87 10.32
CA PRO A 366 13.55 22.48 10.69
C PRO A 366 13.27 23.65 9.76
N LYS A 367 12.12 23.59 9.07
CA LYS A 367 11.52 24.77 8.41
C LYS A 367 10.56 25.49 9.36
#